data_c90c0911d3eba9e36589ca5a0c4ae215
#
_entry.id   c90c0911d3eba9e36589ca5a0c4ae215
#
_cell.length_a   1.000
_cell.length_b   1.000
_cell.length_c   1.000
_cell.angle_alpha   90.00
_cell.angle_beta   90.00
_cell.angle_gamma   90.00
#
_symmetry.space_group_name_H-M   'P 1'
#
loop_
_entity.id
_entity.type
_entity.pdbx_description
1 polymer ?
#
loop_
_entity_poly.entity_id
_entity_poly.type
_entity_poly.pdbx_seq_one_letter_code
_entity_poly.pdbx_strand_id
1 'polypeptide(L)'
;MKDVLHQILLKTPQNLFDEFLSECHKWYEQPAHTFTEMRTRENKKIRGDIFEEFCVLYLKFVKKYDSVWRLEDVPDQILDQLSLKRQDFGIDIVCQHQGKFIAVQCKYKKHVTIKKNVLTWKQLSTFYALCMRSGPYEKYIVMTTCDYTRHMGKKTPKDISICLKTFQNITKEQWTAMCQLEGNVVEVEKAVAKTLEELRAARLKYYESNNVQS
;
A
#
# COMPACT_ATOMS: atom_id res chain seq x y z
N MET A 1 -2.96 3.22 -9.21
CA MET A 1 -2.08 3.27 -8.00
C MET A 1 -0.75 3.93 -8.30
N LYS A 2 0.04 3.45 -9.26
CA LYS A 2 1.38 3.99 -9.55
C LYS A 2 1.38 5.50 -9.81
N ASP A 3 0.40 6.02 -10.54
CA ASP A 3 0.27 7.46 -10.79
C ASP A 3 0.05 8.26 -9.50
N VAL A 4 -0.73 7.72 -8.56
CA VAL A 4 -0.95 8.35 -7.25
C VAL A 4 0.35 8.40 -6.45
N LEU A 5 1.11 7.31 -6.42
CA LEU A 5 2.40 7.26 -5.74
C LEU A 5 3.41 8.23 -6.39
N HIS A 6 3.38 8.36 -7.72
CA HIS A 6 4.20 9.31 -8.46
C HIS A 6 3.83 10.77 -8.12
N GLN A 7 2.54 11.09 -8.11
CA GLN A 7 2.07 12.43 -7.71
C GLN A 7 2.49 12.78 -6.26
N ILE A 8 2.43 11.81 -5.34
CA ILE A 8 2.92 11.99 -3.97
C ILE A 8 4.43 12.28 -3.95
N LEU A 9 5.19 11.54 -4.74
CA LEU A 9 6.65 11.74 -4.84
C LEU A 9 7.00 13.16 -5.33
N LEU A 10 6.25 13.67 -6.29
CA LEU A 10 6.42 15.03 -6.84
C LEU A 10 6.11 16.14 -5.82
N LYS A 11 5.21 15.92 -4.88
CA LYS A 11 4.89 16.89 -3.81
C LYS A 11 6.01 17.06 -2.78
N THR A 12 7.00 16.16 -2.75
CA THR A 12 8.11 16.17 -1.77
C THR A 12 7.65 16.35 -0.31
N PRO A 13 6.70 15.55 0.19
CA PRO A 13 6.17 15.71 1.54
C PRO A 13 7.23 15.31 2.58
N GLN A 14 7.02 15.70 3.84
CA GLN A 14 7.88 15.27 4.95
C GLN A 14 7.92 13.75 5.11
N ASN A 15 6.77 13.09 4.90
CA ASN A 15 6.67 11.65 4.90
C ASN A 15 5.75 11.19 3.75
N LEU A 16 6.30 10.32 2.88
CA LEU A 16 5.58 9.84 1.68
C LEU A 16 4.37 8.98 2.03
N PHE A 17 4.46 8.15 3.06
CA PHE A 17 3.35 7.29 3.46
C PHE A 17 2.24 8.06 4.18
N ASP A 18 2.58 9.07 4.96
CA ASP A 18 1.58 9.94 5.60
C ASP A 18 0.80 10.75 4.54
N GLU A 19 1.48 11.22 3.49
CA GLU A 19 0.80 11.86 2.35
C GLU A 19 -0.10 10.86 1.61
N PHE A 20 0.34 9.61 1.42
CA PHE A 20 -0.51 8.56 0.86
C PHE A 20 -1.77 8.34 1.69
N LEU A 21 -1.65 8.28 3.01
CA LEU A 21 -2.82 8.18 3.89
C LEU A 21 -3.73 9.40 3.77
N SER A 22 -3.16 10.61 3.64
CA SER A 22 -3.92 11.85 3.41
C SER A 22 -4.70 11.80 2.10
N GLU A 23 -4.09 11.36 1.01
CA GLU A 23 -4.80 11.18 -0.27
C GLU A 23 -5.93 10.14 -0.17
N CYS A 24 -5.68 9.00 0.50
CA CYS A 24 -6.72 8.01 0.78
C CYS A 24 -7.89 8.61 1.58
N HIS A 25 -7.64 9.61 2.44
CA HIS A 25 -8.69 10.30 3.18
C HIS A 25 -9.49 11.27 2.32
N LYS A 26 -8.84 12.04 1.44
CA LYS A 26 -9.51 12.99 0.53
C LYS A 26 -10.52 12.28 -0.38
N TRP A 27 -10.20 11.11 -0.88
CA TRP A 27 -11.13 10.31 -1.69
C TRP A 27 -12.33 9.80 -0.89
N TYR A 28 -12.20 9.75 0.43
CA TYR A 28 -13.25 9.33 1.34
C TYR A 28 -14.23 10.45 1.75
N GLU A 29 -13.72 11.68 1.78
CA GLU A 29 -14.47 12.86 2.23
C GLU A 29 -15.23 13.55 1.08
N GLN A 30 -15.23 12.98 -0.12
CA GLN A 30 -16.09 13.46 -1.19
C GLN A 30 -17.55 13.37 -0.73
N PRO A 31 -18.31 14.50 -0.78
CA PRO A 31 -19.68 14.50 -0.31
C PRO A 31 -20.50 13.50 -1.14
N ALA A 32 -21.19 12.63 -0.45
CA ALA A 32 -22.19 11.77 -1.08
C ALA A 32 -23.35 12.66 -1.57
N HIS A 33 -23.59 12.68 -2.87
CA HIS A 33 -24.65 13.50 -3.46
C HIS A 33 -26.04 12.82 -3.45
N THR A 34 -26.07 11.52 -3.13
CA THR A 34 -27.32 10.76 -3.06
C THR A 34 -27.37 9.88 -1.80
N PHE A 35 -28.58 9.58 -1.34
CA PHE A 35 -28.83 8.67 -0.22
C PHE A 35 -28.25 7.26 -0.47
N THR A 36 -28.16 6.85 -1.73
CA THR A 36 -27.57 5.61 -2.17
C THR A 36 -26.05 5.61 -1.98
N GLU A 37 -25.38 6.71 -2.25
CA GLU A 37 -23.93 6.90 -2.01
C GLU A 37 -23.61 6.95 -0.51
N MET A 38 -24.48 7.54 0.33
CA MET A 38 -24.35 7.49 1.79
C MET A 38 -24.44 6.03 2.33
N ARG A 39 -25.22 5.21 1.68
CA ARG A 39 -25.42 3.79 2.04
C ARG A 39 -24.27 2.91 1.63
N THR A 40 -23.35 3.41 0.78
CA THR A 40 -22.29 2.59 0.20
C THR A 40 -21.21 2.29 1.22
N ARG A 41 -21.19 1.06 1.63
CA ARG A 41 -20.02 0.32 2.11
C ARG A 41 -18.82 0.45 1.15
N GLU A 42 -19.03 0.99 -0.05
CA GLU A 42 -18.07 1.21 -1.13
C GLU A 42 -16.82 1.96 -0.66
N ASN A 43 -16.99 3.06 0.08
CA ASN A 43 -15.84 3.85 0.54
C ASN A 43 -14.89 3.10 1.47
N LYS A 44 -15.39 2.14 2.25
CA LYS A 44 -14.52 1.27 3.08
C LYS A 44 -13.83 0.21 2.22
N LYS A 45 -14.55 -0.33 1.23
CA LYS A 45 -14.02 -1.31 0.29
C LYS A 45 -12.94 -0.66 -0.58
N ILE A 46 -13.22 0.48 -1.22
CA ILE A 46 -12.27 1.20 -2.07
C ILE A 46 -10.95 1.49 -1.33
N ARG A 47 -10.99 1.89 -0.06
CA ARG A 47 -9.76 2.11 0.72
C ARG A 47 -9.01 0.83 1.03
N GLY A 48 -9.74 -0.26 1.27
CA GLY A 48 -9.16 -1.59 1.39
C GLY A 48 -8.43 -1.96 0.11
N ASP A 49 -9.10 -1.86 -1.02
CA ASP A 49 -8.56 -2.21 -2.35
C ASP A 49 -7.33 -1.35 -2.71
N ILE A 50 -7.36 -0.04 -2.45
CA ILE A 50 -6.23 0.86 -2.66
C ILE A 50 -5.03 0.48 -1.78
N PHE A 51 -5.28 0.15 -0.51
CA PHE A 51 -4.21 -0.27 0.38
C PHE A 51 -3.66 -1.64 0.01
N GLU A 52 -4.47 -2.55 -0.47
CA GLU A 52 -4.03 -3.85 -1.00
C GLU A 52 -3.14 -3.68 -2.22
N GLU A 53 -3.49 -2.81 -3.17
CA GLU A 53 -2.63 -2.47 -4.30
C GLU A 53 -1.28 -1.87 -3.86
N PHE A 54 -1.30 -0.96 -2.88
CA PHE A 54 -0.08 -0.44 -2.28
C PHE A 54 0.77 -1.57 -1.68
N CYS A 55 0.15 -2.50 -0.96
CA CYS A 55 0.82 -3.66 -0.37
C CYS A 55 1.45 -4.57 -1.43
N VAL A 56 0.76 -4.80 -2.57
CA VAL A 56 1.32 -5.56 -3.71
C VAL A 56 2.59 -4.90 -4.23
N LEU A 57 2.56 -3.58 -4.47
CA LEU A 57 3.74 -2.84 -4.94
C LEU A 57 4.89 -2.89 -3.93
N TYR A 58 4.58 -2.73 -2.63
CA TYR A 58 5.57 -2.84 -1.57
C TYR A 58 6.23 -4.23 -1.52
N LEU A 59 5.44 -5.30 -1.60
CA LEU A 59 5.95 -6.67 -1.60
C LEU A 59 6.79 -6.97 -2.85
N LYS A 60 6.37 -6.47 -4.02
CA LYS A 60 7.07 -6.65 -5.29
C LYS A 60 8.38 -5.85 -5.36
N PHE A 61 8.36 -4.58 -5.02
CA PHE A 61 9.48 -3.66 -5.27
C PHE A 61 10.38 -3.39 -4.05
N VAL A 62 9.82 -3.41 -2.83
CA VAL A 62 10.60 -3.17 -1.60
C VAL A 62 11.06 -4.49 -0.99
N LYS A 63 10.18 -5.49 -0.89
CA LYS A 63 10.53 -6.83 -0.38
C LYS A 63 11.14 -7.73 -1.46
N LYS A 64 10.95 -7.41 -2.75
CA LYS A 64 11.51 -8.13 -3.90
C LYS A 64 11.14 -9.60 -3.90
N TYR A 65 9.87 -9.90 -3.62
CA TYR A 65 9.37 -11.27 -3.75
C TYR A 65 9.23 -11.64 -5.22
N ASP A 66 9.51 -12.91 -5.54
CA ASP A 66 9.59 -13.41 -6.93
C ASP A 66 8.25 -13.29 -7.66
N SER A 67 7.16 -13.57 -6.94
CA SER A 67 5.80 -13.38 -7.43
C SER A 67 4.89 -12.85 -6.34
N VAL A 68 3.98 -11.96 -6.69
CA VAL A 68 3.01 -11.35 -5.79
C VAL A 68 1.68 -11.23 -6.52
N TRP A 69 0.64 -11.88 -6.02
CA TRP A 69 -0.71 -11.90 -6.57
C TRP A 69 -1.74 -11.47 -5.53
N ARG A 70 -2.69 -10.66 -5.90
CA ARG A 70 -3.95 -10.56 -5.16
C ARG A 70 -4.65 -11.92 -5.23
N LEU A 71 -5.46 -12.27 -4.24
CA LEU A 71 -6.09 -13.59 -4.21
C LEU A 71 -6.90 -13.88 -5.49
N GLU A 72 -7.55 -12.86 -6.05
CA GLU A 72 -8.31 -12.96 -7.30
C GLU A 72 -7.44 -13.27 -8.53
N ASP A 73 -6.15 -12.89 -8.51
CA ASP A 73 -5.19 -13.02 -9.61
C ASP A 73 -4.27 -14.25 -9.46
N VAL A 74 -4.40 -15.01 -8.37
CA VAL A 74 -3.58 -16.21 -8.14
C VAL A 74 -3.87 -17.26 -9.22
N PRO A 75 -2.85 -17.82 -9.91
CA PRO A 75 -3.03 -18.90 -10.87
C PRO A 75 -3.77 -20.11 -10.27
N ASP A 76 -4.67 -20.73 -11.03
CA ASP A 76 -5.50 -21.85 -10.55
C ASP A 76 -4.66 -23.00 -10.00
N GLN A 77 -3.55 -23.34 -10.66
CA GLN A 77 -2.62 -24.38 -10.19
C GLN A 77 -2.06 -24.08 -8.78
N ILE A 78 -1.80 -22.82 -8.48
CA ILE A 78 -1.32 -22.40 -7.15
C ILE A 78 -2.46 -22.41 -6.14
N LEU A 79 -3.68 -22.02 -6.53
CA LEU A 79 -4.86 -22.13 -5.68
C LEU A 79 -5.10 -23.57 -5.26
N ASP A 80 -5.06 -24.50 -6.22
CA ASP A 80 -5.22 -25.94 -5.97
C ASP A 80 -4.12 -26.47 -5.05
N GLN A 81 -2.84 -26.12 -5.33
CA GLN A 81 -1.69 -26.50 -4.51
C GLN A 81 -1.83 -26.02 -3.06
N LEU A 82 -2.37 -24.83 -2.86
CA LEU A 82 -2.54 -24.24 -1.53
C LEU A 82 -3.89 -24.60 -0.88
N SER A 83 -4.76 -25.32 -1.58
CA SER A 83 -6.14 -25.59 -1.15
C SER A 83 -6.91 -24.29 -0.83
N LEU A 84 -6.72 -23.25 -1.66
CA LEU A 84 -7.40 -21.95 -1.58
C LEU A 84 -8.50 -21.82 -2.61
N LYS A 85 -9.49 -20.99 -2.32
CA LYS A 85 -10.53 -20.56 -3.26
C LYS A 85 -10.45 -19.04 -3.46
N ARG A 86 -10.76 -18.54 -4.68
CA ARG A 86 -10.78 -17.10 -4.98
C ARG A 86 -11.72 -16.29 -4.09
N GLN A 87 -12.70 -16.92 -3.47
CA GLN A 87 -13.69 -16.31 -2.60
C GLN A 87 -13.38 -16.51 -1.11
N ASP A 88 -12.18 -17.00 -0.77
CA ASP A 88 -11.80 -17.18 0.62
C ASP A 88 -11.60 -15.83 1.31
N PHE A 89 -12.10 -15.72 2.53
CA PHE A 89 -12.00 -14.51 3.34
C PHE A 89 -10.81 -14.63 4.31
N GLY A 90 -9.88 -13.68 4.23
CA GLY A 90 -8.80 -13.58 5.21
C GLY A 90 -7.40 -13.57 4.64
N ILE A 91 -7.15 -14.18 3.46
CA ILE A 91 -5.92 -13.99 2.70
C ILE A 91 -6.24 -13.03 1.56
N ASP A 92 -5.56 -11.90 1.50
CA ASP A 92 -5.78 -10.88 0.46
C ASP A 92 -4.73 -11.00 -0.65
N ILE A 93 -3.49 -11.41 -0.29
CA ILE A 93 -2.37 -11.53 -1.22
C ILE A 93 -1.64 -12.85 -0.95
N VAL A 94 -1.25 -13.54 -2.02
CA VAL A 94 -0.33 -14.67 -1.99
C VAL A 94 0.97 -14.25 -2.64
N CYS A 95 2.10 -14.56 -1.98
CA CYS A 95 3.42 -14.35 -2.57
C CYS A 95 4.17 -15.66 -2.70
N GLN A 96 5.11 -15.68 -3.63
CA GLN A 96 6.11 -16.73 -3.75
C GLN A 96 7.51 -16.11 -3.66
N HIS A 97 8.38 -16.74 -2.88
CA HIS A 97 9.78 -16.33 -2.75
C HIS A 97 10.65 -17.54 -2.48
N GLN A 98 11.68 -17.72 -3.31
CA GLN A 98 12.58 -18.89 -3.25
C GLN A 98 11.80 -20.21 -3.22
N GLY A 99 10.78 -20.33 -4.06
CA GLY A 99 9.93 -21.54 -4.15
C GLY A 99 8.95 -21.75 -2.99
N LYS A 100 8.91 -20.87 -1.98
CA LYS A 100 8.04 -20.98 -0.80
C LYS A 100 6.90 -19.97 -0.88
N PHE A 101 5.72 -20.37 -0.41
CA PHE A 101 4.54 -19.50 -0.37
C PHE A 101 4.44 -18.72 0.92
N ILE A 102 3.85 -17.54 0.80
CA ILE A 102 3.64 -16.58 1.90
C ILE A 102 2.20 -16.10 1.80
N ALA A 103 1.45 -16.19 2.90
CA ALA A 103 0.12 -15.63 3.00
C ALA A 103 0.16 -14.22 3.59
N VAL A 104 -0.62 -13.31 3.02
CA VAL A 104 -0.65 -11.91 3.44
C VAL A 104 -2.09 -11.45 3.66
N GLN A 105 -2.33 -10.79 4.78
CA GLN A 105 -3.58 -10.09 5.09
C GLN A 105 -3.31 -8.59 5.13
N CYS A 106 -4.12 -7.81 4.42
CA CYS A 106 -4.08 -6.35 4.41
C CYS A 106 -5.21 -5.79 5.26
N LYS A 107 -4.93 -4.84 6.16
CA LYS A 107 -5.94 -4.19 7.01
C LYS A 107 -5.72 -2.70 7.05
N TYR A 108 -6.48 -1.95 6.24
CA TYR A 108 -6.56 -0.51 6.35
C TYR A 108 -7.41 -0.11 7.55
N LYS A 109 -6.90 0.75 8.41
CA LYS A 109 -7.65 1.36 9.50
C LYS A 109 -7.36 2.85 9.54
N LYS A 110 -8.41 3.68 9.61
CA LYS A 110 -8.25 5.14 9.71
C LYS A 110 -7.40 5.45 10.94
N HIS A 111 -6.34 6.23 10.76
CA HIS A 111 -5.49 6.68 11.85
C HIS A 111 -6.25 7.67 12.72
N VAL A 112 -6.15 7.50 14.05
CA VAL A 112 -6.74 8.42 15.05
C VAL A 112 -5.58 8.93 15.90
N THR A 113 -5.32 10.23 15.84
CA THR A 113 -4.17 10.88 16.49
C THR A 113 -4.19 10.83 18.01
N ILE A 114 -5.39 10.68 18.62
CA ILE A 114 -5.57 10.76 20.09
C ILE A 114 -5.06 9.50 20.82
N LYS A 115 -5.05 8.34 20.14
CA LYS A 115 -4.61 7.07 20.72
C LYS A 115 -3.98 6.16 19.70
N LYS A 116 -3.08 5.27 20.15
CA LYS A 116 -2.49 4.25 19.28
C LYS A 116 -3.55 3.34 18.67
N ASN A 117 -3.48 3.15 17.37
CA ASN A 117 -4.32 2.20 16.66
C ASN A 117 -3.72 0.80 16.76
N VAL A 118 -4.54 -0.14 17.18
CA VAL A 118 -4.13 -1.54 17.37
C VAL A 118 -4.99 -2.43 16.49
N LEU A 119 -4.36 -3.35 15.79
CA LEU A 119 -5.04 -4.46 15.13
C LEU A 119 -5.00 -5.67 16.07
N THR A 120 -6.17 -6.12 16.51
CA THR A 120 -6.30 -7.17 17.52
C THR A 120 -6.38 -8.56 16.89
N TRP A 121 -6.05 -9.59 17.66
CA TRP A 121 -6.22 -10.99 17.28
C TRP A 121 -7.63 -11.29 16.74
N LYS A 122 -8.67 -10.79 17.38
CA LYS A 122 -10.06 -10.99 16.96
C LYS A 122 -10.27 -10.58 15.49
N GLN A 123 -9.59 -9.53 15.02
CA GLN A 123 -9.67 -9.03 13.66
C GLN A 123 -8.81 -9.83 12.67
N LEU A 124 -7.91 -10.67 13.15
CA LEU A 124 -6.99 -11.51 12.39
C LEU A 124 -7.34 -13.00 12.47
N SER A 125 -8.32 -13.39 13.29
CA SER A 125 -8.63 -14.81 13.54
C SER A 125 -8.98 -15.58 12.26
N THR A 126 -9.74 -14.98 11.35
CA THR A 126 -10.11 -15.59 10.06
C THR A 126 -8.87 -15.84 9.19
N PHE A 127 -7.94 -14.88 9.15
CA PHE A 127 -6.68 -15.03 8.42
C PHE A 127 -5.87 -16.22 8.92
N TYR A 128 -5.64 -16.29 10.22
CA TYR A 128 -4.86 -17.39 10.80
C TYR A 128 -5.59 -18.73 10.67
N ALA A 129 -6.91 -18.76 10.85
CA ALA A 129 -7.71 -19.98 10.66
C ALA A 129 -7.60 -20.48 9.21
N LEU A 130 -7.63 -19.59 8.22
CA LEU A 130 -7.48 -19.95 6.82
C LEU A 130 -6.05 -20.43 6.53
N CYS A 131 -5.02 -19.76 7.04
CA CYS A 131 -3.63 -20.18 6.90
C CYS A 131 -3.35 -21.57 7.50
N MET A 132 -4.11 -21.97 8.54
CA MET A 132 -4.00 -23.31 9.13
C MET A 132 -4.69 -24.39 8.30
N ARG A 133 -5.68 -24.01 7.49
CA ARG A 133 -6.47 -24.94 6.66
C ARG A 133 -5.96 -25.03 5.23
N SER A 134 -5.09 -24.13 4.83
CA SER A 134 -4.51 -24.02 3.50
C SER A 134 -2.98 -23.96 3.57
N GLY A 135 -2.30 -23.94 2.45
CA GLY A 135 -0.84 -23.88 2.43
C GLY A 135 -0.20 -25.15 1.90
N PRO A 136 1.08 -25.38 2.20
CA PRO A 136 1.88 -24.80 3.30
C PRO A 136 2.41 -23.39 3.02
N TYR A 137 2.50 -22.56 4.07
CA TYR A 137 3.12 -21.24 4.02
C TYR A 137 4.38 -21.18 4.88
N GLU A 138 5.41 -20.52 4.36
CA GLU A 138 6.65 -20.22 5.09
C GLU A 138 6.45 -19.07 6.09
N LYS A 139 5.61 -18.08 5.73
CA LYS A 139 5.34 -16.88 6.53
C LYS A 139 3.88 -16.47 6.45
N TYR A 140 3.43 -15.86 7.54
CA TYR A 140 2.13 -15.20 7.67
C TYR A 140 2.39 -13.71 7.87
N ILE A 141 2.04 -12.88 6.90
CA ILE A 141 2.31 -11.45 6.96
C ILE A 141 1.01 -10.70 7.16
N VAL A 142 0.98 -9.84 8.18
CA VAL A 142 -0.09 -8.87 8.39
C VAL A 142 0.45 -7.50 8.04
N MET A 143 -0.13 -6.86 7.03
CA MET A 143 0.18 -5.50 6.60
C MET A 143 -0.94 -4.56 7.05
N THR A 144 -0.63 -3.51 7.79
CA THR A 144 -1.67 -2.64 8.35
C THR A 144 -1.21 -1.21 8.56
N THR A 145 -2.14 -0.26 8.41
CA THR A 145 -1.96 1.15 8.79
C THR A 145 -2.04 1.40 10.31
N CYS A 146 -2.23 0.35 11.11
CA CYS A 146 -2.16 0.45 12.58
C CYS A 146 -0.72 0.59 13.08
N ASP A 147 -0.58 1.15 14.28
CA ASP A 147 0.74 1.29 14.93
C ASP A 147 1.36 -0.07 15.25
N TYR A 148 0.55 -1.05 15.66
CA TYR A 148 1.01 -2.41 15.94
C TYR A 148 -0.12 -3.43 15.87
N THR A 149 0.26 -4.72 15.84
CA THR A 149 -0.65 -5.86 15.93
C THR A 149 -0.55 -6.51 17.31
N ARG A 150 -1.68 -6.91 17.87
CA ARG A 150 -1.73 -7.69 19.10
C ARG A 150 -2.07 -9.13 18.77
N HIS A 151 -1.13 -10.03 19.00
CA HIS A 151 -1.31 -11.46 18.82
C HIS A 151 -1.89 -12.12 20.10
N MET A 152 -2.49 -13.30 19.94
CA MET A 152 -2.86 -14.17 21.04
C MET A 152 -1.68 -15.12 21.31
N GLY A 153 -1.07 -15.02 22.49
CA GLY A 153 0.10 -15.82 22.84
C GLY A 153 1.43 -15.28 22.25
N LYS A 154 2.44 -16.14 22.22
CA LYS A 154 3.76 -15.80 21.70
C LYS A 154 3.74 -15.78 20.16
N LYS A 155 4.35 -14.76 19.59
CA LYS A 155 4.60 -14.67 18.14
C LYS A 155 5.52 -15.80 17.70
N THR A 156 5.17 -16.48 16.63
CA THR A 156 6.06 -17.47 16.00
C THR A 156 7.01 -16.78 15.03
N PRO A 157 8.15 -17.41 14.66
CA PRO A 157 9.04 -16.86 13.64
C PRO A 157 8.38 -16.67 12.26
N LYS A 158 7.26 -17.36 12.02
CA LYS A 158 6.47 -17.19 10.80
C LYS A 158 5.59 -15.95 10.79
N ASP A 159 5.27 -15.39 11.97
CA ASP A 159 4.36 -14.26 12.12
C ASP A 159 5.10 -12.94 11.93
N ILE A 160 4.81 -12.24 10.83
CA ILE A 160 5.41 -10.95 10.51
C ILE A 160 4.31 -9.89 10.51
N SER A 161 4.57 -8.77 11.16
CA SER A 161 3.70 -7.59 11.11
C SER A 161 4.44 -6.42 10.46
N ILE A 162 3.87 -5.88 9.40
CA ILE A 162 4.31 -4.66 8.73
C ILE A 162 3.28 -3.59 9.08
N CYS A 163 3.67 -2.68 9.98
CA CYS A 163 2.78 -1.69 10.58
C CYS A 163 3.13 -0.27 10.10
N LEU A 164 2.36 0.72 10.52
CA LEU A 164 2.48 2.13 10.14
C LEU A 164 3.94 2.61 10.07
N LYS A 165 4.70 2.44 11.16
CA LYS A 165 6.08 2.92 11.22
C LYS A 165 7.00 2.29 10.17
N THR A 166 6.75 1.04 9.79
CA THR A 166 7.52 0.38 8.72
C THR A 166 7.27 1.05 7.37
N PHE A 167 6.03 1.42 7.10
CA PHE A 167 5.68 2.13 5.86
C PHE A 167 6.20 3.57 5.87
N GLN A 168 6.16 4.26 7.00
CA GLN A 168 6.73 5.60 7.15
C GLN A 168 8.24 5.63 6.93
N ASN A 169 8.93 4.50 7.13
CA ASN A 169 10.38 4.36 6.92
C ASN A 169 10.75 3.91 5.49
N ILE A 170 9.79 3.85 4.57
CA ILE A 170 10.08 3.59 3.14
C ILE A 170 10.93 4.73 2.60
N THR A 171 12.10 4.40 2.05
CA THR A 171 13.00 5.42 1.50
C THR A 171 12.47 5.97 0.17
N LYS A 172 12.99 7.13 -0.25
CA LYS A 172 12.61 7.75 -1.53
C LYS A 172 12.92 6.83 -2.71
N GLU A 173 14.05 6.13 -2.68
CA GLU A 173 14.47 5.17 -3.70
C GLU A 173 13.50 3.98 -3.78
N GLN A 174 13.10 3.44 -2.63
CA GLN A 174 12.11 2.37 -2.56
C GLN A 174 10.75 2.84 -3.07
N TRP A 175 10.34 4.06 -2.72
CA TRP A 175 9.11 4.65 -3.22
C TRP A 175 9.15 4.86 -4.73
N THR A 176 10.26 5.39 -5.25
CA THR A 176 10.47 5.53 -6.69
C THR A 176 10.39 4.18 -7.41
N ALA A 177 10.99 3.13 -6.84
CA ALA A 177 10.87 1.78 -7.40
C ALA A 177 9.41 1.29 -7.48
N MET A 178 8.57 1.64 -6.49
CA MET A 178 7.13 1.31 -6.52
C MET A 178 6.36 2.11 -7.57
N CYS A 179 6.80 3.33 -7.91
CA CYS A 179 6.19 4.16 -8.95
C CYS A 179 6.51 3.65 -10.36
N GLN A 180 7.61 2.94 -10.55
CA GLN A 180 8.09 2.54 -11.86
C GLN A 180 7.07 1.66 -12.59
N LEU A 181 6.60 2.16 -13.69
CA LEU A 181 6.06 1.36 -14.77
C LEU A 181 7.24 0.54 -15.33
N GLU A 182 7.02 -0.69 -15.71
CA GLU A 182 8.04 -1.53 -16.36
C GLU A 182 8.61 -0.78 -17.59
N GLY A 183 9.75 -0.12 -17.42
CA GLY A 183 10.43 0.65 -18.46
C GLY A 183 11.06 1.95 -17.93
N ASN A 184 12.37 1.93 -17.73
CA ASN A 184 13.31 3.05 -17.65
C ASN A 184 13.30 3.98 -16.45
N VAL A 185 14.16 3.65 -15.47
CA VAL A 185 14.60 4.52 -14.35
C VAL A 185 15.16 5.86 -14.88
N VAL A 186 15.80 5.86 -16.02
CA VAL A 186 16.46 7.02 -16.65
C VAL A 186 15.45 8.08 -17.15
N GLU A 187 14.24 7.67 -17.56
CA GLU A 187 13.24 8.63 -18.05
C GLU A 187 12.50 9.35 -16.92
N VAL A 188 12.30 8.70 -15.77
CA VAL A 188 11.62 9.32 -14.62
C VAL A 188 12.50 10.39 -13.98
N GLU A 189 13.81 10.13 -13.82
CA GLU A 189 14.75 11.14 -13.32
C GLU A 189 14.89 12.33 -14.28
N LYS A 190 14.91 12.09 -15.60
CA LYS A 190 14.88 13.16 -16.60
C LYS A 190 13.59 13.94 -16.61
N ALA A 191 12.44 13.30 -16.43
CA ALA A 191 11.14 13.97 -16.37
C ALA A 191 11.00 14.84 -15.13
N VAL A 192 11.46 14.34 -13.97
CA VAL A 192 11.46 15.11 -12.70
C VAL A 192 12.43 16.29 -12.77
N ALA A 193 13.62 16.10 -13.34
CA ALA A 193 14.59 17.18 -13.53
C ALA A 193 14.04 18.26 -14.48
N LYS A 194 13.40 17.85 -15.60
CA LYS A 194 12.80 18.77 -16.56
C LYS A 194 11.65 19.59 -15.95
N THR A 195 10.78 18.96 -15.16
CA THR A 195 9.66 19.66 -14.49
C THR A 195 10.16 20.64 -13.44
N LEU A 196 11.25 20.32 -12.72
CA LEU A 196 11.89 21.23 -11.77
C LEU A 196 12.56 22.43 -12.46
N GLU A 197 13.17 22.24 -13.62
CA GLU A 197 13.73 23.32 -14.42
C GLU A 197 12.66 24.23 -15.00
N GLU A 198 11.54 23.67 -15.48
CA GLU A 198 10.37 24.42 -15.96
C GLU A 198 9.75 25.27 -14.84
N LEU A 199 9.62 24.75 -13.63
CA LEU A 199 9.15 25.48 -12.48
C LEU A 199 10.10 26.60 -12.03
N ARG A 200 11.42 26.35 -12.11
CA ARG A 200 12.43 27.37 -11.83
C ARG A 200 12.42 28.47 -12.88
N ALA A 201 12.31 28.12 -14.16
CA ALA A 201 12.20 29.09 -15.24
C ALA A 201 10.91 29.92 -15.16
N ALA A 202 9.79 29.34 -14.82
CA ALA A 202 8.52 30.04 -14.59
C ALA A 202 8.60 31.02 -13.41
N ARG A 203 9.26 30.63 -12.31
CA ARG A 203 9.53 31.53 -11.16
C ARG A 203 10.43 32.71 -11.55
N LEU A 204 11.51 32.45 -12.28
CA LEU A 204 12.41 33.53 -12.73
C LEU A 204 11.66 34.52 -13.63
N LYS A 205 10.88 34.06 -14.59
CA LYS A 205 10.04 34.93 -15.43
C LYS A 205 9.06 35.78 -14.62
N TYR A 206 8.43 35.19 -13.60
CA TYR A 206 7.54 35.93 -12.71
C TYR A 206 8.25 37.06 -11.95
N TYR A 207 9.46 36.84 -11.45
CA TYR A 207 10.23 37.86 -10.76
C TYR A 207 10.77 38.92 -11.72
N GLU A 208 11.19 38.56 -12.93
CA GLU A 208 11.63 39.51 -13.95
C GLU A 208 10.50 40.42 -14.41
N SER A 209 9.28 39.90 -14.62
CA SER A 209 8.12 40.70 -15.03
C SER A 209 7.62 41.65 -13.96
N ASN A 210 7.85 41.36 -12.67
CA ASN A 210 7.44 42.22 -11.59
C ASN A 210 8.49 43.28 -11.19
N ASN A 211 9.76 43.09 -11.58
CA ASN A 211 10.81 44.09 -11.33
C ASN A 211 10.95 45.17 -12.43
N VAL A 212 10.17 45.07 -13.50
CA VAL A 212 10.18 46.08 -14.60
C VAL A 212 9.09 47.18 -14.38
N GLN A 213 8.29 47.06 -13.33
CA GLN A 213 7.23 48.03 -13.01
C GLN A 213 7.50 48.88 -11.75
N SER A 214 8.78 49.02 -11.35
CA SER A 214 9.17 49.94 -10.26
C SER A 214 10.18 50.98 -10.73
#